data_300743b00bcc9b5afce69e1ecb159e8c
#
_entry.id   300743b00bcc9b5afce69e1ecb159e8c
#
_cell.length_a   1.000
_cell.length_b   1.000
_cell.length_c   1.000
_cell.angle_alpha   90.00
_cell.angle_beta   90.00
_cell.angle_gamma   90.00
#
_symmetry.space_group_name_H-M   'P 1'
#
loop_
_entity.id
_entity.type
_entity.pdbx_description
1 polymer ?
#
loop_
_entity_poly.entity_id
_entity_poly.type
_entity_poly.pdbx_seq_one_letter_code
_entity_poly.pdbx_strand_id
1 'polypeptide(L)'
;YFAFSKPGDTMMALQVPHGGHISHAELSAAGVRGLKVKGFPFDEKMMNIDVDMAIAKVRKVKPKIMLFGASVFLFPHPLRELREVANEVGAVVMYDAAHVLGLIAGKQFQRPLEEGADLITSSRHKTFPGPQGGLILSKEEHSKRISRAVFPGLVSNHHLHHLAGLTVALAEMLEYGEAYARQIVRISKVLASSLHDLGFRVLCEN
;
A
#
# COMPACT_ATOMS: atom_id res chain seq x y z
N TYR A 1 5.43 -10.70 2.33
CA TYR A 1 6.84 -10.86 2.69
C TYR A 1 7.33 -12.29 2.41
N PHE A 2 6.67 -13.34 2.90
CA PHE A 2 7.12 -14.74 2.80
C PHE A 2 7.37 -15.22 1.38
N ALA A 3 6.63 -14.71 0.40
CA ALA A 3 6.83 -15.05 -0.99
C ALA A 3 8.15 -14.52 -1.57
N PHE A 4 8.67 -13.39 -1.10
CA PHE A 4 9.73 -12.65 -1.80
C PHE A 4 11.00 -12.43 -0.98
N SER A 5 11.04 -12.88 0.28
CA SER A 5 12.16 -12.63 1.17
C SER A 5 12.53 -13.83 2.02
N LYS A 6 13.74 -13.80 2.57
CA LYS A 6 14.27 -14.71 3.58
C LYS A 6 14.62 -13.94 4.85
N PRO A 7 14.72 -14.58 6.02
CA PRO A 7 15.29 -13.95 7.21
C PRO A 7 16.66 -13.33 6.91
N GLY A 8 16.86 -12.10 7.39
CA GLY A 8 18.08 -11.32 7.14
C GLY A 8 18.04 -10.43 5.91
N ASP A 9 17.09 -10.63 4.98
CA ASP A 9 16.91 -9.74 3.84
C ASP A 9 16.46 -8.33 4.31
N THR A 10 16.79 -7.33 3.49
CA THR A 10 16.39 -5.94 3.77
C THR A 10 15.14 -5.56 2.99
N MET A 11 14.23 -4.87 3.65
CA MET A 11 13.07 -4.20 3.07
C MET A 11 13.18 -2.69 3.27
N MET A 12 12.71 -1.90 2.30
CA MET A 12 12.49 -0.47 2.48
C MET A 12 10.99 -0.16 2.51
N ALA A 13 10.58 0.67 3.47
CA ALA A 13 9.19 1.11 3.64
C ALA A 13 9.15 2.50 4.28
N LEU A 14 8.00 3.19 4.27
CA LEU A 14 7.83 4.37 5.11
C LEU A 14 7.85 3.99 6.58
N GLN A 15 8.52 4.81 7.38
CA GLN A 15 8.54 4.65 8.83
C GLN A 15 7.23 5.14 9.46
N VAL A 16 6.89 4.62 10.63
CA VAL A 16 5.65 4.96 11.35
C VAL A 16 5.49 6.47 11.56
N PRO A 17 6.51 7.26 11.95
CA PRO A 17 6.39 8.71 12.08
C PRO A 17 6.02 9.44 10.78
N HIS A 18 6.28 8.83 9.63
CA HIS A 18 5.95 9.38 8.31
C HIS A 18 4.67 8.74 7.71
N GLY A 19 3.83 8.15 8.55
CA GLY A 19 2.56 7.55 8.16
C GLY A 19 2.61 6.06 7.82
N GLY A 20 3.78 5.40 7.87
CA GLY A 20 3.95 3.98 7.62
C GLY A 20 3.13 3.11 8.59
N HIS A 21 2.64 1.97 8.11
CA HIS A 21 1.90 1.04 8.96
C HIS A 21 2.86 0.24 9.85
N ILE A 22 2.42 -0.08 11.08
CA ILE A 22 3.23 -0.82 12.05
C ILE A 22 3.68 -2.21 11.54
N SER A 23 2.88 -2.87 10.68
CA SER A 23 3.26 -4.15 10.07
C SER A 23 4.45 -4.06 9.10
N HIS A 24 4.82 -2.84 8.70
CA HIS A 24 6.01 -2.57 7.89
C HIS A 24 7.28 -2.42 8.75
N ALA A 25 7.16 -2.37 10.05
CA ALA A 25 8.27 -2.19 10.99
C ALA A 25 8.81 -3.53 11.53
N GLU A 26 10.06 -3.52 12.00
CA GLU A 26 10.73 -4.70 12.57
C GLU A 26 10.04 -5.26 13.83
N LEU A 27 9.28 -4.42 14.53
CA LEU A 27 8.54 -4.84 15.73
C LEU A 27 7.25 -5.64 15.43
N SER A 28 6.88 -5.80 14.14
CA SER A 28 5.66 -6.49 13.73
C SER A 28 5.92 -7.49 12.58
N ALA A 29 5.03 -7.59 11.60
CA ALA A 29 5.05 -8.62 10.56
C ALA A 29 6.38 -8.70 9.78
N ALA A 30 7.04 -7.58 9.52
CA ALA A 30 8.35 -7.57 8.89
C ALA A 30 9.41 -8.23 9.78
N GLY A 31 9.41 -7.92 11.09
CA GLY A 31 10.33 -8.55 12.05
C GLY A 31 10.00 -10.02 12.31
N VAL A 32 8.74 -10.42 12.36
CA VAL A 32 8.33 -11.84 12.43
C VAL A 32 8.90 -12.63 11.24
N ARG A 33 8.96 -12.00 10.06
CA ARG A 33 9.64 -12.58 8.90
C ARG A 33 11.17 -12.56 9.02
N GLY A 34 11.74 -11.85 9.98
CA GLY A 34 13.18 -11.67 10.15
C GLY A 34 13.79 -10.67 9.17
N LEU A 35 13.02 -9.71 8.69
CA LEU A 35 13.49 -8.66 7.79
C LEU A 35 14.15 -7.52 8.57
N LYS A 36 15.19 -6.95 7.96
CA LYS A 36 15.76 -5.65 8.37
C LYS A 36 15.01 -4.55 7.64
N VAL A 37 14.44 -3.60 8.36
CA VAL A 37 13.66 -2.52 7.73
C VAL A 37 14.48 -1.23 7.69
N LYS A 38 14.52 -0.60 6.53
CA LYS A 38 15.11 0.72 6.31
C LYS A 38 14.02 1.68 5.83
N GLY A 39 13.96 2.87 6.43
CA GLY A 39 13.00 3.90 6.01
C GLY A 39 13.33 4.48 4.65
N PHE A 40 12.32 4.78 3.83
CA PHE A 40 12.50 5.72 2.74
C PHE A 40 12.84 7.10 3.32
N PRO A 41 13.68 7.91 2.65
CA PRO A 41 13.76 9.35 2.92
C PRO A 41 12.39 9.99 2.69
N PHE A 42 12.03 10.92 3.55
CA PHE A 42 10.73 11.59 3.52
C PHE A 42 10.93 13.11 3.48
N ASP A 43 10.25 13.77 2.57
CA ASP A 43 10.18 15.22 2.49
C ASP A 43 8.95 15.71 3.26
N GLU A 44 9.17 16.36 4.39
CA GLU A 44 8.09 16.88 5.25
C GLU A 44 7.34 18.07 4.62
N LYS A 45 7.95 18.78 3.67
CA LYS A 45 7.30 19.89 2.97
C LYS A 45 6.36 19.37 1.89
N MET A 46 6.82 18.38 1.14
CA MET A 46 6.03 17.72 0.10
C MET A 46 5.12 16.62 0.67
N MET A 47 5.26 16.26 1.94
CA MET A 47 4.54 15.18 2.61
C MET A 47 4.59 13.87 1.83
N ASN A 48 5.76 13.56 1.25
CA ASN A 48 5.96 12.39 0.41
C ASN A 48 7.39 11.85 0.48
N ILE A 49 7.67 10.74 -0.19
CA ILE A 49 9.01 10.17 -0.33
C ILE A 49 9.86 11.13 -1.17
N ASP A 50 11.05 11.48 -0.67
CA ASP A 50 12.08 12.19 -1.43
C ASP A 50 12.68 11.24 -2.47
N VAL A 51 12.39 11.47 -3.74
CA VAL A 51 12.75 10.58 -4.84
C VAL A 51 14.26 10.47 -5.02
N ASP A 52 14.97 11.60 -5.06
CA ASP A 52 16.43 11.60 -5.32
C ASP A 52 17.20 10.91 -4.20
N MET A 53 16.87 11.25 -2.97
CA MET A 53 17.45 10.60 -1.81
C MET A 53 17.05 9.13 -1.71
N ALA A 54 15.83 8.76 -2.14
CA ALA A 54 15.38 7.37 -2.17
C ALA A 54 16.17 6.55 -3.20
N ILE A 55 16.39 7.07 -4.41
CA ILE A 55 17.20 6.42 -5.45
C ILE A 55 18.62 6.13 -4.93
N ALA A 56 19.27 7.15 -4.36
CA ALA A 56 20.61 6.99 -3.79
C ALA A 56 20.64 5.93 -2.67
N LYS A 57 19.63 5.96 -1.79
CA LYS A 57 19.53 5.01 -0.68
C LYS A 57 19.23 3.60 -1.14
N VAL A 58 18.36 3.40 -2.13
CA VAL A 58 18.03 2.08 -2.71
C VAL A 58 19.27 1.44 -3.32
N ARG A 59 20.07 2.19 -4.11
CA ARG A 59 21.33 1.69 -4.67
C ARG A 59 22.32 1.25 -3.60
N LYS A 60 22.39 1.98 -2.48
CA LYS A 60 23.27 1.66 -1.34
C LYS A 60 22.77 0.45 -0.55
N VAL A 61 21.49 0.38 -0.27
CA VAL A 61 20.86 -0.63 0.61
C VAL A 61 20.58 -1.93 -0.13
N LYS A 62 20.26 -1.86 -1.42
CA LYS A 62 19.89 -2.99 -2.30
C LYS A 62 18.80 -3.86 -1.64
N PRO A 63 17.61 -3.29 -1.31
CA PRO A 63 16.57 -4.04 -0.63
C PRO A 63 16.02 -5.16 -1.53
N LYS A 64 15.51 -6.22 -0.92
CA LYS A 64 14.74 -7.27 -1.62
C LYS A 64 13.31 -6.85 -1.90
N ILE A 65 12.76 -6.00 -1.05
CA ILE A 65 11.39 -5.49 -1.15
C ILE A 65 11.42 -3.97 -0.97
N MET A 66 10.77 -3.26 -1.87
CA MET A 66 10.40 -1.87 -1.72
C MET A 66 8.89 -1.81 -1.51
N LEU A 67 8.46 -1.43 -0.31
CA LEU A 67 7.06 -1.41 0.07
C LEU A 67 6.56 0.03 0.12
N PHE A 68 5.62 0.33 -0.75
CA PHE A 68 4.90 1.59 -0.83
C PHE A 68 3.50 1.45 -0.23
N GLY A 69 2.78 2.56 -0.12
CA GLY A 69 1.53 2.62 0.63
C GLY A 69 1.79 2.78 2.12
N ALA A 70 0.82 3.30 2.84
CA ALA A 70 0.94 3.63 4.25
C ALA A 70 -0.42 3.68 4.93
N SER A 71 -0.45 3.86 6.26
CA SER A 71 -1.69 4.07 7.00
C SER A 71 -2.22 5.49 6.83
N VAL A 72 -1.30 6.46 6.84
CA VAL A 72 -1.63 7.87 6.70
C VAL A 72 -0.70 8.47 5.64
N PHE A 73 -1.26 8.84 4.51
CA PHE A 73 -0.56 9.54 3.44
C PHE A 73 -1.56 10.31 2.58
N LEU A 74 -1.14 11.46 2.09
CA LEU A 74 -2.01 12.41 1.42
C LEU A 74 -1.91 12.33 -0.11
N PHE A 75 -0.77 11.92 -0.62
CA PHE A 75 -0.44 11.96 -2.03
C PHE A 75 -0.03 10.59 -2.56
N PRO A 76 -0.23 10.33 -3.86
CA PRO A 76 0.32 9.15 -4.51
C PRO A 76 1.81 8.99 -4.27
N HIS A 77 2.26 7.78 -3.94
CA HIS A 77 3.68 7.51 -3.81
C HIS A 77 4.37 7.42 -5.19
N PRO A 78 5.66 7.82 -5.30
CA PRO A 78 6.38 7.93 -6.56
C PRO A 78 6.84 6.57 -7.09
N LEU A 79 5.87 5.73 -7.50
CA LEU A 79 6.14 4.38 -8.01
C LEU A 79 6.90 4.39 -9.34
N ARG A 80 6.48 5.28 -10.26
CA ARG A 80 7.08 5.38 -11.61
C ARG A 80 8.53 5.81 -11.52
N GLU A 81 8.79 6.82 -10.69
CA GLU A 81 10.12 7.42 -10.50
C GLU A 81 11.11 6.44 -9.86
N LEU A 82 10.60 5.54 -9.01
CA LEU A 82 11.43 4.58 -8.29
C LEU A 82 11.46 3.18 -8.94
N ARG A 83 10.68 2.94 -10.01
CA ARG A 83 10.65 1.62 -10.67
C ARG A 83 11.98 1.24 -11.29
N GLU A 84 12.66 2.20 -11.94
CA GLU A 84 13.94 1.91 -12.60
C GLU A 84 15.00 1.46 -11.58
N VAL A 85 15.18 2.19 -10.49
CA VAL A 85 16.14 1.82 -9.45
C VAL A 85 15.76 0.50 -8.74
N ALA A 86 14.47 0.18 -8.63
CA ALA A 86 14.04 -1.12 -8.14
C ALA A 86 14.52 -2.26 -9.06
N ASN A 87 14.41 -2.06 -10.38
CA ASN A 87 14.90 -3.00 -11.38
C ASN A 87 16.43 -3.16 -11.30
N GLU A 88 17.17 -2.05 -11.18
CA GLU A 88 18.63 -2.06 -11.05
C GLU A 88 19.12 -2.98 -9.91
N VAL A 89 18.41 -2.96 -8.78
CA VAL A 89 18.81 -3.74 -7.59
C VAL A 89 18.08 -5.08 -7.47
N GLY A 90 17.16 -5.39 -8.38
CA GLY A 90 16.35 -6.61 -8.36
C GLY A 90 15.37 -6.68 -7.20
N ALA A 91 14.82 -5.53 -6.79
CA ALA A 91 13.83 -5.44 -5.74
C ALA A 91 12.41 -5.69 -6.27
N VAL A 92 11.59 -6.37 -5.46
CA VAL A 92 10.15 -6.50 -5.70
C VAL A 92 9.46 -5.24 -5.17
N VAL A 93 8.65 -4.61 -6.01
CA VAL A 93 7.87 -3.43 -5.66
C VAL A 93 6.48 -3.87 -5.18
N MET A 94 6.22 -3.70 -3.89
CA MET A 94 4.94 -3.99 -3.27
C MET A 94 4.21 -2.68 -2.96
N TYR A 95 2.89 -2.71 -3.06
CA TYR A 95 2.04 -1.59 -2.67
C TYR A 95 0.98 -2.04 -1.65
N ASP A 96 1.00 -1.45 -0.46
CA ASP A 96 -0.04 -1.63 0.54
C ASP A 96 -1.17 -0.63 0.30
N ALA A 97 -2.26 -1.13 -0.25
CA ALA A 97 -3.45 -0.35 -0.57
C ALA A 97 -4.50 -0.38 0.54
N ALA A 98 -4.19 -0.89 1.73
CA ALA A 98 -5.19 -1.15 2.77
C ALA A 98 -6.08 0.06 3.08
N HIS A 99 -5.55 1.26 3.03
CA HIS A 99 -6.30 2.50 3.29
C HIS A 99 -6.89 3.16 2.04
N VAL A 100 -6.46 2.78 0.85
CA VAL A 100 -6.84 3.45 -0.41
C VAL A 100 -7.46 2.52 -1.46
N LEU A 101 -7.66 1.23 -1.15
CA LEU A 101 -8.17 0.26 -2.14
C LEU A 101 -9.51 0.68 -2.74
N GLY A 102 -10.42 1.22 -1.93
CA GLY A 102 -11.72 1.71 -2.44
C GLY A 102 -11.57 2.91 -3.37
N LEU A 103 -10.60 3.79 -3.11
CA LEU A 103 -10.30 4.92 -3.98
C LEU A 103 -9.64 4.47 -5.29
N ILE A 104 -8.74 3.47 -5.23
CA ILE A 104 -8.11 2.86 -6.41
C ILE A 104 -9.17 2.17 -7.27
N ALA A 105 -10.02 1.34 -6.68
CA ALA A 105 -11.11 0.66 -7.38
C ALA A 105 -12.10 1.65 -8.01
N GLY A 106 -12.39 2.75 -7.30
CA GLY A 106 -13.24 3.83 -7.80
C GLY A 106 -12.52 4.86 -8.68
N LYS A 107 -11.28 4.60 -9.12
CA LYS A 107 -10.50 5.44 -10.04
C LYS A 107 -10.24 6.87 -9.53
N GLN A 108 -10.20 7.06 -8.22
CA GLN A 108 -9.96 8.37 -7.60
C GLN A 108 -8.58 8.46 -6.93
N PHE A 109 -7.71 7.48 -7.19
CA PHE A 109 -6.33 7.45 -6.70
C PHE A 109 -5.39 6.81 -7.73
N GLN A 110 -4.09 6.68 -7.40
CA GLN A 110 -3.09 6.11 -8.32
C GLN A 110 -3.43 4.66 -8.73
N ARG A 111 -2.78 4.18 -9.78
CA ARG A 111 -2.95 2.83 -10.34
C ARG A 111 -1.68 2.00 -10.15
N PRO A 112 -1.44 1.43 -8.97
CA PRO A 112 -0.11 0.93 -8.59
C PRO A 112 0.49 -0.09 -9.55
N LEU A 113 -0.31 -1.05 -10.07
CA LEU A 113 0.20 -2.06 -11.02
C LEU A 113 0.63 -1.46 -12.36
N GLU A 114 -0.08 -0.42 -12.82
CA GLU A 114 0.27 0.30 -14.07
C GLU A 114 1.45 1.26 -13.85
N GLU A 115 1.66 1.68 -12.62
CA GLU A 115 2.73 2.60 -12.22
C GLU A 115 4.01 1.88 -11.78
N GLY A 116 4.03 0.55 -11.83
CA GLY A 116 5.26 -0.21 -11.65
C GLY A 116 5.29 -1.13 -10.42
N ALA A 117 4.23 -1.21 -9.62
CA ALA A 117 4.14 -2.22 -8.59
C ALA A 117 4.05 -3.64 -9.20
N ASP A 118 4.69 -4.60 -8.55
CA ASP A 118 4.62 -6.01 -8.93
C ASP A 118 3.40 -6.68 -8.29
N LEU A 119 3.00 -6.20 -7.13
CA LEU A 119 1.81 -6.66 -6.42
C LEU A 119 1.23 -5.58 -5.51
N ILE A 120 -0.07 -5.72 -5.25
CA ILE A 120 -0.83 -4.95 -4.27
C ILE A 120 -1.24 -5.88 -3.15
N THR A 121 -1.04 -5.47 -1.91
CA THR A 121 -1.66 -6.07 -0.73
C THR A 121 -2.69 -5.12 -0.15
N SER A 122 -3.79 -5.63 0.38
CA SER A 122 -4.80 -4.78 0.99
C SER A 122 -5.64 -5.51 2.01
N SER A 123 -6.19 -4.76 2.94
CA SER A 123 -7.42 -5.14 3.63
C SER A 123 -8.61 -4.83 2.72
N ARG A 124 -9.69 -5.60 2.87
CA ARG A 124 -10.93 -5.43 2.09
C ARG A 124 -12.12 -4.92 2.90
N HIS A 125 -11.86 -4.27 4.04
CA HIS A 125 -12.87 -3.83 5.01
C HIS A 125 -12.59 -2.42 5.57
N LYS A 126 -11.88 -1.58 4.78
CA LYS A 126 -11.61 -0.18 5.12
C LYS A 126 -12.28 0.73 4.08
N THR A 127 -11.51 1.42 3.23
CA THR A 127 -12.12 2.20 2.12
C THR A 127 -12.79 1.31 1.08
N PHE A 128 -12.32 0.09 0.89
CA PHE A 128 -13.08 -0.93 0.16
C PHE A 128 -14.12 -1.55 1.12
N PRO A 129 -15.44 -1.49 0.80
CA PRO A 129 -16.52 -1.79 1.74
C PRO A 129 -16.87 -3.30 1.78
N GLY A 130 -15.87 -4.16 1.82
CA GLY A 130 -16.05 -5.61 1.88
C GLY A 130 -15.97 -6.18 3.30
N PRO A 131 -16.15 -7.49 3.46
CA PRO A 131 -16.02 -8.18 4.74
C PRO A 131 -14.56 -8.24 5.17
N GLN A 132 -14.32 -8.43 6.46
CA GLN A 132 -12.97 -8.54 7.00
C GLN A 132 -12.13 -9.59 6.28
N GLY A 133 -10.89 -9.25 5.95
CA GLY A 133 -9.93 -10.14 5.30
C GLY A 133 -8.87 -9.38 4.52
N GLY A 134 -7.92 -10.14 3.99
CA GLY A 134 -6.87 -9.65 3.12
C GLY A 134 -7.14 -9.93 1.64
N LEU A 135 -6.48 -9.17 0.78
CA LEU A 135 -6.49 -9.33 -0.67
C LEU A 135 -5.06 -9.15 -1.19
N ILE A 136 -4.67 -9.96 -2.16
CA ILE A 136 -3.42 -9.79 -2.90
C ILE A 136 -3.77 -9.81 -4.39
N LEU A 137 -3.36 -8.78 -5.09
CA LEU A 137 -3.41 -8.67 -6.55
C LEU A 137 -1.97 -8.62 -7.06
N SER A 138 -1.63 -9.35 -8.10
CA SER A 138 -0.28 -9.39 -8.62
C SER A 138 -0.23 -9.62 -10.12
N LYS A 139 0.93 -9.31 -10.72
CA LYS A 139 1.26 -9.79 -12.05
C LYS A 139 1.29 -11.33 -12.05
N GLU A 140 0.96 -11.93 -13.19
CA GLU A 140 0.85 -13.40 -13.37
C GLU A 140 2.16 -14.13 -12.98
N GLU A 141 3.30 -13.56 -13.32
CA GLU A 141 4.62 -14.15 -13.03
C GLU A 141 4.86 -14.42 -11.53
N HIS A 142 4.15 -13.73 -10.65
CA HIS A 142 4.27 -13.88 -9.20
C HIS A 142 3.23 -14.83 -8.59
N SER A 143 2.20 -15.23 -9.35
CA SER A 143 1.02 -15.93 -8.84
C SER A 143 1.35 -17.23 -8.11
N LYS A 144 2.17 -18.10 -8.71
CA LYS A 144 2.57 -19.38 -8.12
C LYS A 144 3.32 -19.22 -6.80
N ARG A 145 4.20 -18.23 -6.74
CA ARG A 145 5.03 -17.96 -5.56
C ARG A 145 4.19 -17.40 -4.41
N ILE A 146 3.27 -16.49 -4.72
CA ILE A 146 2.33 -15.92 -3.77
C ILE A 146 1.38 -17.01 -3.25
N SER A 147 0.77 -17.82 -4.14
CA SER A 147 -0.14 -18.88 -3.76
C SER A 147 0.49 -19.88 -2.78
N ARG A 148 1.74 -20.28 -3.02
CA ARG A 148 2.47 -21.18 -2.10
C ARG A 148 2.77 -20.52 -0.74
N ALA A 149 3.05 -19.24 -0.71
CA ALA A 149 3.27 -18.50 0.53
C ALA A 149 1.98 -18.34 1.33
N VAL A 150 0.84 -18.18 0.65
CA VAL A 150 -0.47 -18.12 1.29
C VAL A 150 -0.90 -19.50 1.76
N PHE A 151 -0.97 -20.47 0.87
CA PHE A 151 -1.33 -21.86 1.21
C PHE A 151 -0.30 -22.82 0.59
N PRO A 152 0.27 -23.74 1.36
CA PRO A 152 0.04 -24.01 2.80
C PRO A 152 0.93 -23.17 3.75
N GLY A 153 1.59 -22.11 3.25
CA GLY A 153 2.62 -21.39 4.00
C GLY A 153 2.13 -20.69 5.27
N LEU A 154 1.07 -19.89 5.16
CA LEU A 154 0.60 -19.02 6.24
C LEU A 154 -0.86 -19.28 6.62
N VAL A 155 -1.66 -19.78 5.69
CA VAL A 155 -3.11 -19.99 5.84
C VAL A 155 -3.45 -21.42 5.47
N SER A 156 -4.35 -22.04 6.22
CA SER A 156 -4.81 -23.39 5.95
C SER A 156 -6.17 -23.43 5.22
N ASN A 157 -7.03 -22.45 5.50
CA ASN A 157 -8.40 -22.44 4.96
C ASN A 157 -8.95 -21.01 4.84
N HIS A 158 -10.14 -20.90 4.28
CA HIS A 158 -10.85 -19.64 4.09
C HIS A 158 -12.30 -19.74 4.62
N HIS A 159 -12.96 -18.61 4.79
CA HIS A 159 -14.33 -18.53 5.27
C HIS A 159 -15.28 -18.26 4.10
N LEU A 160 -16.14 -19.24 3.74
CA LEU A 160 -17.06 -19.14 2.61
C LEU A 160 -18.05 -17.99 2.73
N HIS A 161 -18.55 -17.69 3.95
CA HIS A 161 -19.42 -16.54 4.18
C HIS A 161 -18.75 -15.21 3.90
N HIS A 162 -17.44 -15.08 4.18
CA HIS A 162 -16.66 -13.90 3.79
C HIS A 162 -16.49 -13.81 2.26
N LEU A 163 -16.39 -14.94 1.55
CA LEU A 163 -16.32 -14.91 0.08
C LEU A 163 -17.67 -14.50 -0.53
N ALA A 164 -18.78 -15.00 0.01
CA ALA A 164 -20.11 -14.57 -0.41
C ALA A 164 -20.32 -13.06 -0.22
N GLY A 165 -19.98 -12.53 0.98
CA GLY A 165 -20.04 -11.08 1.25
C GLY A 165 -19.11 -10.28 0.35
N LEU A 166 -17.90 -10.80 0.05
CA LEU A 166 -16.98 -10.12 -0.88
C LEU A 166 -17.54 -10.06 -2.29
N THR A 167 -18.23 -11.10 -2.74
CA THR A 167 -18.86 -11.13 -4.08
C THR A 167 -19.89 -10.01 -4.23
N VAL A 168 -20.72 -9.81 -3.21
CA VAL A 168 -21.68 -8.70 -3.19
C VAL A 168 -20.94 -7.34 -3.21
N ALA A 169 -19.96 -7.15 -2.34
CA ALA A 169 -19.21 -5.90 -2.30
C ALA A 169 -18.46 -5.59 -3.62
N LEU A 170 -17.96 -6.63 -4.31
CA LEU A 170 -17.35 -6.47 -5.63
C LEU A 170 -18.39 -6.03 -6.68
N ALA A 171 -19.59 -6.60 -6.67
CA ALA A 171 -20.67 -6.22 -7.58
C ALA A 171 -21.09 -4.75 -7.33
N GLU A 172 -21.27 -4.34 -6.08
CA GLU A 172 -21.56 -2.96 -5.70
C GLU A 172 -20.45 -2.00 -6.12
N MET A 173 -19.18 -2.38 -5.94
CA MET A 173 -18.05 -1.56 -6.36
C MET A 173 -17.90 -1.45 -7.88
N LEU A 174 -18.31 -2.46 -8.63
CA LEU A 174 -18.36 -2.38 -10.10
C LEU A 174 -19.43 -1.40 -10.57
N GLU A 175 -20.56 -1.33 -9.90
CA GLU A 175 -21.68 -0.46 -10.27
C GLU A 175 -21.51 0.96 -9.70
N TYR A 176 -21.20 1.10 -8.43
CA TYR A 176 -21.22 2.37 -7.71
C TYR A 176 -19.84 2.90 -7.29
N GLY A 177 -18.78 2.11 -7.44
CA GLY A 177 -17.47 2.38 -6.84
C GLY A 177 -16.87 3.73 -7.24
N GLU A 178 -17.05 4.17 -8.49
CA GLU A 178 -16.54 5.46 -8.95
C GLU A 178 -17.27 6.63 -8.28
N ALA A 179 -18.60 6.56 -8.17
CA ALA A 179 -19.40 7.59 -7.49
C ALA A 179 -19.12 7.61 -5.98
N TYR A 180 -18.98 6.44 -5.37
CA TYR A 180 -18.63 6.26 -3.97
C TYR A 180 -17.26 6.87 -3.64
N ALA A 181 -16.22 6.54 -4.39
CA ALA A 181 -14.88 7.07 -4.18
C ALA A 181 -14.81 8.60 -4.40
N ARG A 182 -15.50 9.12 -5.42
CA ARG A 182 -15.61 10.55 -5.67
C ARG A 182 -16.27 11.28 -4.48
N GLN A 183 -17.30 10.68 -3.90
CA GLN A 183 -17.94 11.24 -2.74
C GLN A 183 -17.04 11.24 -1.50
N ILE A 184 -16.23 10.20 -1.27
CA ILE A 184 -15.23 10.17 -0.19
C ILE A 184 -14.25 11.34 -0.34
N VAL A 185 -13.69 11.55 -1.54
CA VAL A 185 -12.77 12.66 -1.81
C VAL A 185 -13.43 14.01 -1.58
N ARG A 186 -14.69 14.18 -2.06
CA ARG A 186 -15.47 15.40 -1.84
C ARG A 186 -15.67 15.70 -0.37
N ILE A 187 -16.10 14.69 0.42
CA ILE A 187 -16.34 14.85 1.86
C ILE A 187 -15.05 15.25 2.58
N SER A 188 -13.90 14.61 2.25
CA SER A 188 -12.64 14.94 2.90
C SER A 188 -12.20 16.39 2.63
N LYS A 189 -12.40 16.88 1.39
CA LYS A 189 -12.11 18.28 1.05
C LYS A 189 -13.01 19.27 1.76
N VAL A 190 -14.32 18.98 1.83
CA VAL A 190 -15.28 19.82 2.58
C VAL A 190 -14.93 19.84 4.07
N LEU A 191 -14.55 18.68 4.64
CA LEU A 191 -14.12 18.62 6.04
C LEU A 191 -12.86 19.48 6.28
N ALA A 192 -11.85 19.37 5.41
CA ALA A 192 -10.64 20.16 5.50
C ALA A 192 -10.93 21.67 5.45
N SER A 193 -11.72 22.13 4.47
CA SER A 193 -12.12 23.52 4.36
C SER A 193 -12.91 24.00 5.57
N SER A 194 -13.89 23.22 6.04
CA SER A 194 -14.69 23.59 7.22
C SER A 194 -13.85 23.70 8.49
N LEU A 195 -12.88 22.82 8.68
CA LEU A 195 -11.95 22.90 9.80
C LEU A 195 -11.05 24.14 9.71
N HIS A 196 -10.56 24.47 8.50
CA HIS A 196 -9.80 25.70 8.27
C HIS A 196 -10.63 26.94 8.63
N ASP A 197 -11.87 27.03 8.15
CA ASP A 197 -12.78 28.15 8.40
C ASP A 197 -13.10 28.32 9.91
N LEU A 198 -13.02 27.24 10.68
CA LEU A 198 -13.14 27.23 12.13
C LEU A 198 -11.81 27.55 12.86
N GLY A 199 -10.75 27.88 12.13
CA GLY A 199 -9.45 28.29 12.68
C GLY A 199 -8.50 27.14 13.05
N PHE A 200 -8.81 25.90 12.65
CA PHE A 200 -7.89 24.79 12.79
C PHE A 200 -6.79 24.86 11.73
N ARG A 201 -5.58 24.47 12.11
CA ARG A 201 -4.47 24.30 11.15
C ARG A 201 -4.63 22.99 10.42
N VAL A 202 -5.03 23.04 9.16
CA VAL A 202 -5.13 21.88 8.29
C VAL A 202 -3.88 21.78 7.42
N LEU A 203 -3.25 20.61 7.37
CA LEU A 203 -2.08 20.37 6.51
C LEU A 203 -2.54 20.07 5.08
N CYS A 204 -1.85 20.66 4.11
CA CYS A 204 -2.06 20.40 2.68
C CYS A 204 -3.51 20.64 2.22
N GLU A 205 -4.13 21.70 2.71
CA GLU A 205 -5.53 22.05 2.40
C GLU A 205 -5.76 22.56 0.96
N ASN A 206 -4.69 22.95 0.24
CA ASN A 206 -4.73 23.49 -1.13
C ASN A 206 -4.36 22.44 -2.17
#